data_075ce0f473bcddd08a1bb936fc2cf81d
#
_entry.id   075ce0f473bcddd08a1bb936fc2cf81d
#
_cell.length_a   1.000
_cell.length_b   1.000
_cell.length_c   1.000
_cell.angle_alpha   90.00
_cell.angle_beta   90.00
_cell.angle_gamma   90.00
#
_symmetry.space_group_name_H-M   'P 1'
#
loop_
_entity.id
_entity.type
_entity.pdbx_description
1 polymer ?
#
loop_
_entity_poly.entity_id
_entity_poly.type
_entity_poly.pdbx_seq_one_letter_code
_entity_poly.pdbx_strand_id
1 'polypeptide(L)'
;MRSFIALSIATFAAASELEAKFMAYITEYGKSYGTVEEYKARFANFAKKEGLINEHNATESSFKLGHNKMSDWSDWEYKAILTYTPMPESEKNYEVPSETTAVANTVDWIAAGAVNGIKDQG
;
A
#
# COMPACT_ATOMS: atom_id res chain seq x y z
N MET A 1 20.94 -34.38 16.90
CA MET A 1 19.56 -34.63 16.42
C MET A 1 18.46 -33.70 16.99
N ARG A 2 18.75 -32.82 17.96
CA ARG A 2 17.72 -31.93 18.56
C ARG A 2 17.43 -30.64 17.80
N SER A 3 18.31 -30.18 16.91
CA SER A 3 18.16 -28.89 16.22
C SER A 3 17.21 -28.89 15.02
N PHE A 4 16.99 -30.03 14.35
CA PHE A 4 16.11 -30.09 13.17
C PHE A 4 14.61 -30.05 13.51
N ILE A 5 14.22 -30.53 14.68
CA ILE A 5 12.82 -30.57 15.11
C ILE A 5 12.34 -29.17 15.51
N ALA A 6 13.18 -28.37 16.12
CA ALA A 6 12.84 -27.01 16.54
C ALA A 6 12.59 -26.07 15.34
N LEU A 7 13.38 -26.24 14.26
CA LEU A 7 13.22 -25.42 13.05
C LEU A 7 11.92 -25.71 12.29
N SER A 8 11.53 -27.00 12.24
CA SER A 8 10.28 -27.39 11.56
C SER A 8 9.01 -26.93 12.30
N ILE A 9 9.04 -26.88 13.62
CA ILE A 9 7.92 -26.39 14.43
C ILE A 9 7.76 -24.86 14.28
N ALA A 10 8.85 -24.12 14.25
CA ALA A 10 8.81 -22.67 14.08
C ALA A 10 8.26 -22.23 12.72
N THR A 11 8.61 -22.94 11.65
CA THR A 11 8.11 -22.65 10.29
C THR A 11 6.61 -22.96 10.15
N PHE A 12 6.12 -24.03 10.80
CA PHE A 12 4.71 -24.36 10.77
C PHE A 12 3.86 -23.35 11.55
N ALA A 13 4.32 -22.90 12.71
CA ALA A 13 3.64 -21.87 13.51
C ALA A 13 3.52 -20.54 12.75
N ALA A 14 4.58 -20.10 12.08
CA ALA A 14 4.56 -18.86 11.29
C ALA A 14 3.61 -18.93 10.08
N ALA A 15 3.55 -20.09 9.40
CA ALA A 15 2.60 -20.30 8.31
C ALA A 15 1.14 -20.26 8.79
N SER A 16 0.86 -20.85 9.94
CA SER A 16 -0.47 -20.81 10.55
C SER A 16 -0.89 -19.39 10.99
N GLU A 17 0.05 -18.60 11.52
CA GLU A 17 -0.20 -17.19 11.89
C GLU A 17 -0.52 -16.32 10.67
N LEU A 18 0.24 -16.46 9.59
CA LEU A 18 0.03 -15.72 8.36
C LEU A 18 -1.33 -16.05 7.73
N GLU A 19 -1.72 -17.32 7.74
CA GLU A 19 -3.03 -17.76 7.26
C GLU A 19 -4.16 -17.18 8.11
N ALA A 20 -4.03 -17.14 9.43
CA ALA A 20 -4.98 -16.51 10.33
C ALA A 20 -5.13 -15.00 10.05
N LYS A 21 -4.03 -14.29 9.80
CA LYS A 21 -4.05 -12.87 9.39
C LYS A 21 -4.77 -12.68 8.07
N PHE A 22 -4.56 -13.57 7.10
CA PHE A 22 -5.24 -13.49 5.82
C PHE A 22 -6.75 -13.75 5.95
N MET A 23 -7.17 -14.67 6.80
CA MET A 23 -8.59 -14.91 7.08
C MET A 23 -9.25 -13.68 7.76
N ALA A 24 -8.55 -13.04 8.69
CA ALA A 24 -9.00 -11.78 9.28
C ALA A 24 -9.14 -10.67 8.21
N TYR A 25 -8.17 -10.55 7.32
CA TYR A 25 -8.19 -9.62 6.18
C TYR A 25 -9.39 -9.86 5.26
N ILE A 26 -9.65 -11.12 4.88
CA ILE A 26 -10.82 -11.50 4.07
C ILE A 26 -12.11 -11.01 4.73
N THR A 27 -12.23 -11.22 6.03
CA THR A 27 -13.41 -10.83 6.81
C THR A 27 -13.55 -9.31 6.90
N GLU A 28 -12.47 -8.62 7.22
CA GLU A 28 -12.45 -7.16 7.39
C GLU A 28 -12.81 -6.41 6.10
N TYR A 29 -12.25 -6.86 4.98
CA TYR A 29 -12.45 -6.19 3.67
C TYR A 29 -13.56 -6.83 2.82
N GLY A 30 -14.32 -7.79 3.36
CA GLY A 30 -15.43 -8.44 2.68
C GLY A 30 -15.03 -9.15 1.40
N LYS A 31 -13.84 -9.78 1.38
CA LYS A 31 -13.31 -10.46 0.20
C LYS A 31 -13.99 -11.80 -0.05
N SER A 32 -14.12 -12.17 -1.32
CA SER A 32 -14.63 -13.47 -1.75
C SER A 32 -13.88 -13.91 -3.00
N TYR A 33 -13.44 -15.17 -3.02
CA TYR A 33 -12.68 -15.74 -4.14
C TYR A 33 -13.44 -16.92 -4.71
N GLY A 34 -13.54 -16.97 -6.04
CA GLY A 34 -14.38 -17.95 -6.73
C GLY A 34 -13.75 -19.34 -6.83
N THR A 35 -12.42 -19.45 -6.76
CA THR A 35 -11.68 -20.70 -6.93
C THR A 35 -10.56 -20.84 -5.90
N VAL A 36 -10.11 -22.07 -5.69
CA VAL A 36 -8.96 -22.36 -4.82
C VAL A 36 -7.66 -21.77 -5.38
N GLU A 37 -7.53 -21.75 -6.69
CA GLU A 37 -6.39 -21.17 -7.41
C GLU A 37 -6.33 -19.66 -7.16
N GLU A 38 -7.45 -18.99 -7.27
CA GLU A 38 -7.55 -17.56 -6.95
C GLU A 38 -7.21 -17.29 -5.49
N TYR A 39 -7.79 -18.04 -4.55
CA TYR A 39 -7.47 -17.93 -3.12
C TYR A 39 -5.95 -18.03 -2.88
N LYS A 40 -5.28 -19.03 -3.46
CA LYS A 40 -3.84 -19.22 -3.33
C LYS A 40 -3.04 -18.04 -3.91
N ALA A 41 -3.45 -17.52 -5.06
CA ALA A 41 -2.80 -16.37 -5.69
C ALA A 41 -2.96 -15.10 -4.81
N ARG A 42 -4.16 -14.85 -4.28
CA ARG A 42 -4.45 -13.75 -3.36
C ARG A 42 -3.68 -13.87 -2.06
N PHE A 43 -3.63 -15.05 -1.48
CA PHE A 43 -2.82 -15.32 -0.29
C PHE A 43 -1.33 -15.06 -0.53
N ALA A 44 -0.78 -15.46 -1.67
CA ALA A 44 0.62 -15.19 -2.00
C ALA A 44 0.92 -13.68 -2.14
N ASN A 45 0.01 -12.91 -2.75
CA ASN A 45 0.14 -11.46 -2.83
C ASN A 45 0.06 -10.81 -1.45
N PHE A 46 -0.89 -11.22 -0.61
CA PHE A 46 -1.02 -10.77 0.76
C PHE A 46 0.24 -11.07 1.58
N ALA A 47 0.77 -12.30 1.50
CA ALA A 47 1.99 -12.72 2.18
C ALA A 47 3.19 -11.84 1.82
N LYS A 48 3.34 -11.50 0.53
CA LYS A 48 4.37 -10.58 0.05
C LYS A 48 4.21 -9.18 0.67
N LYS A 49 2.99 -8.65 0.75
CA LYS A 49 2.72 -7.35 1.36
C LYS A 49 2.94 -7.36 2.88
N GLU A 50 2.52 -8.42 3.57
CA GLU A 50 2.79 -8.60 5.01
C GLU A 50 4.29 -8.60 5.30
N GLY A 51 5.11 -9.26 4.46
CA GLY A 51 6.56 -9.21 4.58
C GLY A 51 7.12 -7.79 4.49
N LEU A 52 6.69 -7.01 3.49
CA LEU A 52 7.09 -5.60 3.32
C LEU A 52 6.64 -4.73 4.50
N ILE A 53 5.43 -4.93 5.01
CA ILE A 53 4.89 -4.22 6.16
C ILE A 53 5.73 -4.50 7.40
N ASN A 54 6.04 -5.76 7.67
CA ASN A 54 6.82 -6.17 8.84
C ASN A 54 8.26 -5.64 8.75
N GLU A 55 8.90 -5.73 7.58
CA GLU A 55 10.25 -5.19 7.36
C GLU A 55 10.30 -3.69 7.61
N HIS A 56 9.38 -2.91 7.02
CA HIS A 56 9.32 -1.48 7.24
C HIS A 56 9.03 -1.13 8.69
N ASN A 57 8.06 -1.81 9.30
CA ASN A 57 7.62 -1.51 10.66
C ASN A 57 8.62 -1.91 11.74
N ALA A 58 9.59 -2.78 11.42
CA ALA A 58 10.72 -3.10 12.29
C ALA A 58 11.78 -2.00 12.32
N THR A 59 11.77 -1.08 11.35
CA THR A 59 12.71 0.05 11.29
C THR A 59 12.18 1.25 12.08
N GLU A 60 13.08 2.14 12.49
CA GLU A 60 12.69 3.45 13.01
C GLU A 60 12.19 4.32 11.87
N SER A 61 10.90 4.67 11.89
CA SER A 61 10.25 5.48 10.87
C SER A 61 9.20 6.38 11.51
N SER A 62 8.98 7.55 10.90
CA SER A 62 7.93 8.50 11.31
C SER A 62 6.51 8.00 11.02
N PHE A 63 6.36 6.89 10.29
CA PHE A 63 5.07 6.29 9.96
C PHE A 63 5.16 4.76 9.99
N LYS A 64 4.02 4.11 10.08
CA LYS A 64 3.88 2.65 10.00
C LYS A 64 3.02 2.27 8.81
N LEU A 65 3.35 1.14 8.19
CA LEU A 65 2.55 0.55 7.12
C LEU A 65 1.50 -0.39 7.70
N GLY A 66 0.40 -0.55 6.95
CA GLY A 66 -0.68 -1.47 7.26
C GLY A 66 -1.33 -2.01 5.99
N HIS A 67 -2.18 -3.02 6.16
CA HIS A 67 -2.98 -3.55 5.05
C HIS A 67 -4.08 -2.58 4.64
N ASN A 68 -4.47 -2.67 3.38
CA ASN A 68 -5.60 -1.97 2.80
C ASN A 68 -6.37 -2.89 1.84
N LYS A 69 -7.48 -2.42 1.29
CA LYS A 69 -8.34 -3.19 0.38
C LYS A 69 -7.63 -3.79 -0.86
N MET A 70 -6.41 -3.36 -1.18
CA MET A 70 -5.63 -3.82 -2.34
C MET A 70 -4.44 -4.71 -1.95
N SER A 71 -4.33 -5.12 -0.68
CA SER A 71 -3.18 -5.90 -0.22
C SER A 71 -3.10 -7.32 -0.82
N ASP A 72 -4.19 -7.82 -1.36
CA ASP A 72 -4.31 -9.10 -2.07
C ASP A 72 -4.16 -8.98 -3.60
N TRP A 73 -4.00 -7.75 -4.11
CA TRP A 73 -3.90 -7.49 -5.54
C TRP A 73 -2.52 -7.82 -6.10
N SER A 74 -2.50 -8.26 -7.35
CA SER A 74 -1.28 -8.37 -8.13
C SER A 74 -0.80 -7.00 -8.61
N ASP A 75 0.49 -6.91 -8.93
CA ASP A 75 1.09 -5.66 -9.41
C ASP A 75 0.43 -5.18 -10.73
N TRP A 76 -0.05 -6.10 -11.57
CA TRP A 76 -0.71 -5.73 -12.81
C TRP A 76 -2.13 -5.18 -12.57
N GLU A 77 -2.90 -5.73 -11.61
CA GLU A 77 -4.21 -5.19 -11.22
C GLU A 77 -4.07 -3.78 -10.65
N TYR A 78 -3.08 -3.57 -9.80
CA TYR A 78 -2.79 -2.24 -9.29
C TYR A 78 -2.41 -1.26 -10.41
N LYS A 79 -1.55 -1.67 -11.34
CA LYS A 79 -1.17 -0.84 -12.50
C LYS A 79 -2.35 -0.51 -13.41
N ALA A 80 -3.33 -1.41 -13.52
CA ALA A 80 -4.50 -1.19 -14.38
C ALA A 80 -5.40 -0.04 -13.90
N ILE A 81 -5.37 0.31 -12.62
CA ILE A 81 -6.10 1.47 -12.08
C ILE A 81 -5.31 2.78 -12.16
N LEU A 82 -4.00 2.71 -12.47
CA LEU A 82 -3.18 3.88 -12.66
C LEU A 82 -3.39 4.41 -14.08
N THR A 83 -4.27 5.38 -14.23
CA THR A 83 -4.64 5.94 -15.53
C THR A 83 -3.71 7.06 -16.01
N TYR A 84 -2.71 7.42 -15.23
CA TYR A 84 -1.77 8.48 -15.61
C TYR A 84 -0.89 8.03 -16.79
N THR A 85 -1.04 8.72 -17.90
CA THR A 85 -0.11 8.64 -19.03
C THR A 85 0.81 9.86 -18.96
N PRO A 86 2.13 9.68 -18.80
CA PRO A 86 3.05 10.82 -18.79
C PRO A 86 2.92 11.61 -20.07
N MET A 87 2.74 12.94 -19.95
CA MET A 87 2.79 13.85 -21.09
C MET A 87 4.20 13.86 -21.66
N PRO A 88 4.39 13.73 -22.98
CA PRO A 88 5.70 13.89 -23.62
C PRO A 88 6.37 15.20 -23.18
N GLU A 89 7.68 15.19 -22.96
CA GLU A 89 8.43 16.37 -22.50
C GLU A 89 8.27 17.57 -23.45
N SER A 90 8.12 17.29 -24.77
CA SER A 90 7.87 18.27 -25.81
C SER A 90 6.52 19.01 -25.68
N GLU A 91 5.56 18.44 -24.96
CA GLU A 91 4.22 19.01 -24.77
C GLU A 91 4.09 19.69 -23.40
N LYS A 92 5.09 19.55 -22.53
CA LYS A 92 5.11 20.19 -21.22
C LYS A 92 5.45 21.67 -21.37
N ASN A 93 4.42 22.50 -21.35
CA ASN A 93 4.57 23.95 -21.37
C ASN A 93 4.63 24.47 -19.93
N TYR A 94 5.83 24.59 -19.40
CA TYR A 94 6.02 25.24 -18.11
C TYR A 94 6.23 26.74 -18.33
N GLU A 95 5.21 27.53 -18.06
CA GLU A 95 5.39 28.95 -17.90
C GLU A 95 6.06 29.20 -16.55
N VAL A 96 7.36 29.49 -16.57
CA VAL A 96 8.06 29.96 -15.37
C VAL A 96 7.71 31.43 -15.20
N PRO A 97 7.09 31.85 -14.08
CA PRO A 97 6.83 33.27 -13.83
C PRO A 97 8.14 34.04 -13.91
N SER A 98 8.15 35.10 -14.72
CA SER A 98 9.36 35.92 -14.97
C SER A 98 9.77 36.76 -13.77
N GLU A 99 8.88 36.91 -12.78
CA GLU A 99 9.17 37.70 -11.56
C GLU A 99 8.79 36.88 -10.31
N THR A 100 9.75 36.67 -9.44
CA THR A 100 9.52 36.18 -8.09
C THR A 100 9.18 37.37 -7.18
N THR A 101 7.89 37.61 -6.99
CA THR A 101 7.43 38.48 -5.90
C THR A 101 7.88 37.87 -4.57
N ALA A 102 8.33 38.67 -3.61
CA ALA A 102 8.71 38.19 -2.29
C ALA A 102 7.55 37.36 -1.70
N VAL A 103 7.80 36.05 -1.53
CA VAL A 103 6.81 35.10 -0.98
C VAL A 103 6.86 35.19 0.54
N ALA A 104 5.71 35.24 1.20
CA ALA A 104 5.64 35.16 2.65
C ALA A 104 6.31 33.85 3.14
N ASN A 105 7.03 33.92 4.27
CA ASN A 105 7.75 32.78 4.82
C ASN A 105 6.84 31.59 5.18
N THR A 106 5.56 31.88 5.46
CA THR A 106 4.53 30.87 5.74
C THR A 106 3.19 31.33 5.15
N VAL A 107 2.50 30.44 4.48
CA VAL A 107 1.14 30.67 3.96
C VAL A 107 0.25 29.48 4.39
N ASP A 108 -0.83 29.78 5.10
CA ASP A 108 -1.88 28.80 5.41
C ASP A 108 -3.04 28.99 4.44
N TRP A 109 -3.09 28.15 3.42
CA TRP A 109 -4.15 28.15 2.41
C TRP A 109 -5.50 27.69 2.94
N ILE A 110 -5.53 26.90 4.03
CA ILE A 110 -6.76 26.45 4.68
C ILE A 110 -7.40 27.65 5.39
N ALA A 111 -6.61 28.40 6.18
CA ALA A 111 -7.07 29.59 6.87
C ALA A 111 -7.48 30.70 5.88
N ALA A 112 -6.83 30.77 4.72
CA ALA A 112 -7.18 31.70 3.64
C ALA A 112 -8.45 31.28 2.86
N GLY A 113 -9.06 30.13 3.16
CA GLY A 113 -10.26 29.62 2.47
C GLY A 113 -10.02 29.17 1.03
N ALA A 114 -8.75 28.98 0.63
CA ALA A 114 -8.38 28.56 -0.72
C ALA A 114 -8.41 27.03 -0.93
N VAL A 115 -8.61 26.25 0.13
CA VAL A 115 -8.62 24.77 0.10
C VAL A 115 -10.04 24.28 0.39
N ASN A 116 -10.57 23.46 -0.50
CA ASN A 116 -11.83 22.78 -0.28
C ASN A 116 -11.70 21.69 0.81
N GLY A 117 -12.81 21.35 1.46
CA GLY A 117 -12.86 20.21 2.38
C GLY A 117 -12.41 18.91 1.71
N ILE A 118 -11.90 17.99 2.51
CA ILE A 118 -11.46 16.67 2.06
C ILE A 118 -12.64 15.94 1.43
N LYS A 119 -12.45 15.44 0.20
CA LYS A 119 -13.45 14.67 -0.53
C LYS A 119 -12.98 13.22 -0.64
N ASP A 120 -13.89 12.30 -0.39
CA ASP A 120 -13.69 10.88 -0.70
C ASP A 120 -14.12 10.64 -2.15
N GLN A 121 -13.30 9.96 -2.90
CA GLN A 121 -13.57 9.62 -4.31
C GLN A 121 -13.99 8.14 -4.49
N GLY A 122 -14.28 7.45 -3.39
CA GLY A 122 -14.70 6.04 -3.42
C GLY A 122 -13.60 5.02 -3.26
#